data_607921d74f80293b37a515a1ef2d7920
#
_entry.id   607921d74f80293b37a515a1ef2d7920
#
_cell.length_a   1.000
_cell.length_b   1.000
_cell.length_c   1.000
_cell.angle_alpha   90.00
_cell.angle_beta   90.00
_cell.angle_gamma   90.00
#
_symmetry.space_group_name_H-M   'P 1'
#
loop_
_entity.id
_entity.type
_entity.pdbx_description
1 polymer ?
#
loop_
_entity_poly.entity_id
_entity_poly.type
_entity_poly.pdbx_seq_one_letter_code
_entity_poly.pdbx_strand_id
1 'polypeptide(L)'
;RIMLGTYALSYGYYDAYYLKAQKIRTLVKKDFDEALAKYDVLISPTTPTIAYKLGEKTDLLSLYLGDVYTIPINLAGLPAISVPAGFVNGMPVGMQIIAKHFAEGLLYRVAYTYEQNTAHHKEVPALLKGGE
;
A
#
# COMPACT_ATOMS: atom_id res chain seq x y z
N ARG A 1 12.70 0.36 15.61
CA ARG A 1 11.66 -0.65 15.34
C ARG A 1 12.22 -2.08 15.34
N ILE A 2 13.37 -2.35 14.73
CA ILE A 2 14.02 -3.67 14.72
C ILE A 2 14.27 -4.18 16.16
N MET A 3 14.83 -3.34 17.03
CA MET A 3 15.04 -3.68 18.45
C MET A 3 13.75 -3.97 19.20
N LEU A 4 12.68 -3.22 18.92
CA LEU A 4 11.35 -3.50 19.48
C LEU A 4 10.80 -4.85 19.02
N GLY A 5 11.00 -5.21 17.76
CA GLY A 5 10.62 -6.53 17.24
C GLY A 5 11.34 -7.66 17.97
N THR A 6 12.65 -7.54 18.17
CA THR A 6 13.43 -8.51 18.93
C THR A 6 12.95 -8.62 20.37
N TYR A 7 12.64 -7.48 21.01
CA TYR A 7 12.10 -7.46 22.38
C TYR A 7 10.74 -8.16 22.48
N ALA A 8 9.84 -7.96 21.50
CA ALA A 8 8.53 -8.62 21.47
C ALA A 8 8.62 -10.16 21.32
N LEU A 9 9.74 -10.66 20.81
CA LEU A 9 10.02 -12.11 20.71
C LEU A 9 10.72 -12.67 21.95
N SER A 10 11.11 -11.84 22.93
CA SER A 10 11.80 -12.29 24.13
C SER A 10 10.86 -12.99 25.11
N TYR A 11 11.47 -13.77 26.01
CA TYR A 11 10.74 -14.52 27.05
C TYR A 11 9.81 -13.61 27.88
N GLY A 12 8.58 -14.02 28.10
CA GLY A 12 7.56 -13.28 28.84
C GLY A 12 6.76 -12.27 28.03
N TYR A 13 7.24 -11.87 26.84
CA TYR A 13 6.55 -10.93 25.95
C TYR A 13 5.96 -11.59 24.69
N TYR A 14 6.44 -12.78 24.36
CA TYR A 14 6.01 -13.53 23.18
C TYR A 14 4.49 -13.75 23.15
N ASP A 15 3.91 -14.26 24.21
CA ASP A 15 2.46 -14.54 24.27
C ASP A 15 1.62 -13.27 24.28
N ALA A 16 2.06 -12.27 25.06
CA ALA A 16 1.31 -11.05 25.26
C ALA A 16 1.29 -10.17 24.02
N TYR A 17 2.37 -10.12 23.25
CA TYR A 17 2.52 -9.22 22.10
C TYR A 17 2.54 -9.97 20.77
N TYR A 18 3.45 -10.91 20.58
CA TYR A 18 3.64 -11.59 19.31
C TYR A 18 2.45 -12.47 18.92
N LEU A 19 2.01 -13.37 19.80
CA LEU A 19 0.84 -14.23 19.53
C LEU A 19 -0.45 -13.43 19.35
N LYS A 20 -0.63 -12.37 20.11
CA LYS A 20 -1.77 -11.46 19.94
C LYS A 20 -1.74 -10.78 18.57
N ALA A 21 -0.58 -10.29 18.15
CA ALA A 21 -0.39 -9.69 16.84
C ALA A 21 -0.66 -10.70 15.70
N GLN A 22 -0.22 -11.95 15.84
CA GLN A 22 -0.49 -13.00 14.86
C GLN A 22 -1.99 -13.33 14.74
N LYS A 23 -2.74 -13.32 15.84
CA LYS A 23 -4.20 -13.48 15.81
C LYS A 23 -4.88 -12.34 15.05
N ILE A 24 -4.46 -11.09 15.29
CA ILE A 24 -4.98 -9.91 14.57
C ILE A 24 -4.62 -10.01 13.08
N ARG A 25 -3.37 -10.37 12.75
CA ARG A 25 -2.94 -10.59 11.37
C ARG A 25 -3.84 -11.61 10.66
N THR A 26 -4.23 -12.69 11.33
CA THR A 26 -5.12 -13.69 10.76
C THR A 26 -6.51 -13.12 10.46
N LEU A 27 -7.04 -12.24 11.30
CA LEU A 27 -8.32 -11.56 11.04
C LEU A 27 -8.21 -10.61 9.84
N VAL A 28 -7.16 -9.78 9.77
CA VAL A 28 -6.90 -8.91 8.62
C VAL A 28 -6.84 -9.72 7.33
N LYS A 29 -6.08 -10.84 7.34
CA LYS A 29 -5.98 -11.72 6.17
C LYS A 29 -7.35 -12.27 5.77
N LYS A 30 -8.16 -12.71 6.73
CA LYS A 30 -9.50 -13.25 6.48
C LYS A 30 -10.41 -12.24 5.78
N ASP A 31 -10.40 -10.98 6.21
CA ASP A 31 -11.22 -9.92 5.60
C ASP A 31 -10.87 -9.74 4.11
N PHE A 32 -9.57 -9.74 3.77
CA PHE A 32 -9.12 -9.70 2.38
C PHE A 32 -9.50 -10.96 1.59
N ASP A 33 -9.32 -12.14 2.17
CA ASP A 33 -9.68 -13.41 1.53
C ASP A 33 -11.18 -13.47 1.21
N GLU A 34 -12.04 -12.99 2.12
CA GLU A 34 -13.50 -12.91 1.91
C GLU A 34 -13.88 -11.92 0.81
N ALA A 35 -13.21 -10.76 0.74
CA ALA A 35 -13.43 -9.78 -0.31
C ALA A 35 -12.96 -10.32 -1.67
N LEU A 36 -11.76 -10.86 -1.73
CA LEU A 36 -11.19 -11.43 -2.96
C LEU A 36 -11.87 -12.74 -3.40
N ALA A 37 -12.64 -13.41 -2.55
CA ALA A 37 -13.50 -14.51 -2.98
C ALA A 37 -14.65 -14.02 -3.89
N LYS A 38 -15.07 -12.75 -3.75
CA LYS A 38 -16.18 -12.14 -4.51
C LYS A 38 -15.69 -11.31 -5.70
N TYR A 39 -14.48 -10.74 -5.61
CA TYR A 39 -13.92 -9.83 -6.60
C TYR A 39 -12.57 -10.37 -7.11
N ASP A 40 -12.26 -10.08 -8.35
CA ASP A 40 -11.00 -10.49 -8.98
C ASP A 40 -9.81 -9.68 -8.43
N VAL A 41 -10.02 -8.38 -8.23
CA VAL A 41 -9.07 -7.43 -7.65
C VAL A 41 -9.78 -6.45 -6.74
N LEU A 42 -9.02 -5.86 -5.80
CA LEU A 42 -9.47 -4.72 -5.01
C LEU A 42 -8.65 -3.49 -5.42
N ILE A 43 -9.28 -2.32 -5.37
CA ILE A 43 -8.65 -1.04 -5.74
C ILE A 43 -8.76 -0.07 -4.58
N SER A 44 -7.66 0.63 -4.29
CA SER A 44 -7.61 1.71 -3.30
C SER A 44 -6.62 2.79 -3.72
N PRO A 45 -6.67 3.99 -3.13
CA PRO A 45 -5.50 4.89 -3.18
C PRO A 45 -4.27 4.21 -2.61
N THR A 46 -3.07 4.51 -3.13
CA THR A 46 -1.82 4.00 -2.55
C THR A 46 -1.52 4.66 -1.20
N THR A 47 -1.80 5.95 -1.10
CA THR A 47 -1.64 6.76 0.13
C THR A 47 -2.86 7.63 0.36
N PRO A 48 -3.18 8.01 1.62
CA PRO A 48 -4.35 8.82 1.92
C PRO A 48 -4.20 10.30 1.53
N THR A 49 -2.98 10.77 1.30
CA THR A 49 -2.68 12.17 0.95
C THR A 49 -1.72 12.24 -0.22
N ILE A 50 -1.74 13.37 -0.94
CA ILE A 50 -0.68 13.73 -1.89
C ILE A 50 0.63 13.98 -1.17
N ALA A 51 1.73 14.14 -1.93
CA ALA A 51 3.03 14.50 -1.38
C ALA A 51 2.94 15.81 -0.56
N TYR A 52 3.65 15.85 0.54
CA TYR A 52 3.74 16.97 1.47
C TYR A 52 5.16 17.52 1.52
N LYS A 53 5.35 18.73 2.03
CA LYS A 53 6.67 19.38 2.11
C LYS A 53 7.57 18.67 3.11
N LEU A 54 8.88 18.71 2.88
CA LEU A 54 9.85 18.20 3.85
C LEU A 54 9.68 18.91 5.21
N GLY A 55 9.58 18.13 6.28
CA GLY A 55 9.37 18.64 7.64
C GLY A 55 7.94 19.06 7.98
N GLU A 56 6.98 18.96 7.07
CA GLU A 56 5.58 19.34 7.34
C GLU A 56 4.89 18.38 8.31
N LYS A 57 5.14 17.08 8.18
CA LYS A 57 4.60 16.07 9.11
C LYS A 57 5.62 15.76 10.20
N THR A 58 5.38 16.27 11.39
CA THR A 58 6.27 16.10 12.56
C THR A 58 5.70 15.15 13.60
N ASP A 59 4.38 14.91 13.61
CA ASP A 59 3.75 14.01 14.56
C ASP A 59 3.76 12.56 14.06
N LEU A 60 4.00 11.62 14.98
CA LEU A 60 4.11 10.20 14.69
C LEU A 60 2.81 9.60 14.14
N LEU A 61 1.65 10.07 14.59
CA LEU A 61 0.35 9.55 14.16
C LEU A 61 0.11 9.83 12.68
N SER A 62 0.33 11.06 12.23
CA SER A 62 0.22 11.44 10.81
C SER A 62 1.17 10.65 9.92
N LEU A 63 2.40 10.35 10.41
CA LEU A 63 3.34 9.51 9.69
C LEU A 63 2.85 8.06 9.57
N TYR A 64 2.29 7.49 10.64
CA TYR A 64 1.71 6.13 10.60
C TYR A 64 0.48 6.03 9.72
N LEU A 65 -0.39 7.04 9.74
CA LEU A 65 -1.58 7.08 8.89
C LEU A 65 -1.24 7.16 7.40
N GLY A 66 -0.03 7.61 7.04
CA GLY A 66 0.47 7.55 5.67
C GLY A 66 0.50 6.15 5.08
N ASP A 67 0.67 5.12 5.91
CA ASP A 67 0.83 3.73 5.50
C ASP A 67 -0.47 2.90 5.65
N VAL A 68 -1.61 3.55 5.98
CA VAL A 68 -2.87 2.87 6.34
C VAL A 68 -3.39 1.94 5.24
N TYR A 69 -3.11 2.21 3.97
CA TYR A 69 -3.54 1.40 2.84
C TYR A 69 -2.53 0.33 2.41
N THR A 70 -1.27 0.44 2.82
CA THR A 70 -0.20 -0.49 2.40
C THR A 70 0.14 -1.54 3.46
N ILE A 71 0.13 -1.17 4.73
CA ILE A 71 0.44 -2.09 5.84
C ILE A 71 -0.50 -3.31 5.90
N PRO A 72 -1.85 -3.16 5.82
CA PRO A 72 -2.76 -4.31 5.89
C PRO A 72 -2.52 -5.34 4.80
N ILE A 73 -2.15 -4.92 3.60
CA ILE A 73 -1.86 -5.79 2.45
C ILE A 73 -0.60 -6.61 2.71
N ASN A 74 0.45 -5.97 3.23
CA ASN A 74 1.68 -6.64 3.65
C ASN A 74 1.42 -7.64 4.78
N LEU A 75 0.57 -7.29 5.76
CA LEU A 75 0.16 -8.20 6.84
C LEU A 75 -0.63 -9.40 6.32
N ALA A 76 -1.51 -9.20 5.35
CA ALA A 76 -2.24 -10.27 4.69
C ALA A 76 -1.35 -11.12 3.76
N GLY A 77 -0.18 -10.61 3.35
CA GLY A 77 0.76 -11.27 2.45
C GLY A 77 0.27 -11.31 1.00
N LEU A 78 -0.50 -10.31 0.57
CA LEU A 78 -1.09 -10.24 -0.76
C LEU A 78 -0.19 -9.50 -1.74
N PRO A 79 -0.18 -9.89 -3.03
CA PRO A 79 0.46 -9.11 -4.07
C PRO A 79 -0.35 -7.85 -4.38
N ALA A 80 0.35 -6.73 -4.56
CA ALA A 80 -0.23 -5.46 -4.96
C ALA A 80 0.71 -4.68 -5.87
N ILE A 81 0.14 -3.82 -6.70
CA ILE A 81 0.87 -2.91 -7.58
C ILE A 81 0.26 -1.51 -7.47
N SER A 82 1.11 -0.48 -7.49
CA SER A 82 0.67 0.91 -7.58
C SER A 82 0.97 1.46 -8.97
N VAL A 83 -0.04 2.07 -9.59
CA VAL A 83 0.06 2.71 -10.91
C VAL A 83 -0.32 4.18 -10.82
N PRO A 84 0.23 5.05 -11.68
CA PRO A 84 -0.17 6.46 -11.74
C PRO A 84 -1.66 6.60 -12.10
N ALA A 85 -2.41 7.38 -11.31
CA ALA A 85 -3.86 7.54 -11.47
C ALA A 85 -4.30 8.99 -11.73
N GLY A 86 -3.37 9.90 -11.90
CA GLY A 86 -3.63 11.30 -12.18
C GLY A 86 -2.90 12.24 -11.23
N PHE A 87 -3.39 13.47 -11.12
CA PHE A 87 -2.78 14.52 -10.34
C PHE A 87 -3.81 15.28 -9.51
N VAL A 88 -3.41 15.67 -8.31
CA VAL A 88 -4.17 16.58 -7.45
C VAL A 88 -3.22 17.72 -7.05
N ASN A 89 -3.60 18.97 -7.34
CA ASN A 89 -2.76 20.14 -7.09
C ASN A 89 -1.34 20.04 -7.72
N GLY A 90 -1.23 19.41 -8.89
CA GLY A 90 0.05 19.16 -9.55
C GLY A 90 0.91 18.04 -8.99
N MET A 91 0.45 17.37 -7.92
CA MET A 91 1.14 16.24 -7.32
C MET A 91 0.56 14.90 -7.80
N PRO A 92 1.38 13.89 -8.13
CA PRO A 92 0.91 12.61 -8.63
C PRO A 92 0.13 11.83 -7.55
N VAL A 93 -0.87 11.09 -8.00
CA VAL A 93 -1.68 10.18 -7.18
C VAL A 93 -1.48 8.76 -7.68
N GLY A 94 -1.26 7.83 -6.76
CA GLY A 94 -1.15 6.39 -7.04
C GLY A 94 -2.48 5.67 -6.78
N MET A 95 -2.85 4.78 -7.70
CA MET A 95 -3.90 3.78 -7.50
C MET A 95 -3.26 2.44 -7.20
N GLN A 96 -3.64 1.82 -6.11
CA GLN A 96 -3.18 0.50 -5.71
C GLN A 96 -4.20 -0.56 -6.15
N ILE A 97 -3.71 -1.61 -6.81
CA ILE A 97 -4.46 -2.77 -7.24
C ILE A 97 -3.95 -3.97 -6.45
N ILE A 98 -4.85 -4.72 -5.84
CA ILE A 98 -4.55 -5.84 -4.93
C ILE A 98 -5.21 -7.10 -5.50
N ALA A 99 -4.54 -8.23 -5.49
CA ALA A 99 -5.08 -9.50 -5.97
C ALA A 99 -4.85 -10.64 -4.97
N LYS A 100 -5.40 -11.81 -5.29
CA LYS A 100 -5.19 -13.06 -4.53
C LYS A 100 -3.70 -13.44 -4.51
N HIS A 101 -3.34 -14.26 -3.53
CA HIS A 101 -2.01 -14.87 -3.48
C HIS A 101 -1.62 -15.49 -4.82
N PHE A 102 -0.40 -15.25 -5.28
CA PHE A 102 0.18 -15.75 -6.53
C PHE A 102 -0.59 -15.35 -7.81
N ALA A 103 -1.37 -14.27 -7.74
CA ALA A 103 -2.11 -13.74 -8.90
C ALA A 103 -1.42 -12.50 -9.52
N GLU A 104 -0.09 -12.42 -9.48
CA GLU A 104 0.70 -11.31 -10.03
C GLU A 104 0.44 -11.11 -11.53
N GLY A 105 0.23 -12.20 -12.28
CA GLY A 105 -0.13 -12.12 -13.69
C GLY A 105 -1.45 -11.40 -13.95
N LEU A 106 -2.43 -11.50 -13.03
CA LEU A 106 -3.67 -10.75 -13.08
C LEU A 106 -3.42 -9.27 -12.79
N LEU A 107 -2.61 -8.96 -11.76
CA LEU A 107 -2.22 -7.58 -11.43
C LEU A 107 -1.60 -6.86 -12.62
N TYR A 108 -0.59 -7.47 -13.25
CA TYR A 108 0.06 -6.89 -14.44
C TYR A 108 -0.91 -6.68 -15.59
N ARG A 109 -1.83 -7.61 -15.82
CA ARG A 109 -2.83 -7.47 -16.88
C ARG A 109 -3.78 -6.30 -16.61
N VAL A 110 -4.29 -6.17 -15.38
CA VAL A 110 -5.18 -5.08 -14.99
C VAL A 110 -4.44 -3.74 -15.05
N ALA A 111 -3.24 -3.67 -14.48
CA ALA A 111 -2.41 -2.47 -14.50
C ALA A 111 -2.07 -2.03 -15.93
N TYR A 112 -1.62 -2.96 -16.77
CA TYR A 112 -1.32 -2.69 -18.18
C TYR A 112 -2.56 -2.22 -18.94
N THR A 113 -3.70 -2.87 -18.76
CA THR A 113 -4.95 -2.46 -19.41
C THR A 113 -5.32 -1.03 -19.00
N TYR A 114 -5.19 -0.69 -17.72
CA TYR A 114 -5.42 0.65 -17.23
C TYR A 114 -4.46 1.68 -17.88
N GLU A 115 -3.17 1.39 -17.92
CA GLU A 115 -2.16 2.26 -18.55
C GLU A 115 -2.39 2.47 -20.05
N GLN A 116 -2.84 1.42 -20.78
CA GLN A 116 -3.14 1.55 -22.21
C GLN A 116 -4.39 2.43 -22.49
N ASN A 117 -5.27 2.60 -21.52
CA ASN A 117 -6.49 3.41 -21.64
C ASN A 117 -6.37 4.78 -20.93
N THR A 118 -5.20 5.11 -20.37
CA THR A 118 -4.94 6.40 -19.71
C THR A 118 -3.57 6.95 -20.13
N ALA A 119 -3.34 8.23 -19.86
CA ALA A 119 -2.06 8.88 -20.17
C ALA A 119 -1.22 9.21 -18.93
N HIS A 120 -1.70 8.86 -17.72
CA HIS A 120 -1.07 9.29 -16.47
C HIS A 120 0.37 8.81 -16.30
N HIS A 121 0.68 7.60 -16.79
CA HIS A 121 2.03 7.02 -16.76
C HIS A 121 3.05 7.73 -17.69
N LYS A 122 2.58 8.55 -18.64
CA LYS A 122 3.43 9.32 -19.57
C LYS A 122 3.80 10.70 -19.03
N GLU A 123 3.15 11.13 -17.97
CA GLU A 123 3.40 12.44 -17.37
C GLU A 123 4.72 12.44 -16.58
N VAL A 124 5.50 13.50 -16.78
CA VAL A 124 6.75 13.75 -16.08
C VAL A 124 6.66 15.03 -15.27
N PRO A 125 7.39 15.17 -14.15
CA PRO A 125 7.44 16.41 -13.38
C PRO A 125 7.82 17.62 -14.24
N ALA A 126 7.25 18.78 -13.93
CA ALA A 126 7.51 20.01 -14.69
C ALA A 126 9.01 20.38 -14.77
N LEU A 127 9.79 20.05 -13.72
CA LEU A 127 11.24 20.24 -13.69
C LEU A 127 11.99 19.46 -14.79
N LEU A 128 11.43 18.37 -15.28
CA LEU A 128 12.03 17.54 -16.34
C LEU A 128 11.49 17.90 -17.74
N LYS A 129 10.45 18.71 -17.82
CA LYS A 129 9.88 19.18 -19.11
C LYS A 129 10.66 20.35 -19.72
N GLY A 130 11.60 20.98 -19.00
CA GLY A 130 12.37 22.14 -19.39
C GLY A 130 13.84 21.89 -19.75
N GLY A 131 14.24 20.67 -20.04
CA GLY A 131 15.59 20.27 -20.43
C GLY A 131 15.69 19.99 -21.94
N GLU A 132 15.41 20.97 -22.78
CA GLU A 132 15.91 21.12 -24.17
C GLU A 132 16.72 22.37 -24.31
#